data_88d3ee63a69a69181faf722f06db8553
#
_entry.id   88d3ee63a69a69181faf722f06db8553
#
_cell.length_a   1.000
_cell.length_b   1.000
_cell.length_c   1.000
_cell.angle_alpha   90.00
_cell.angle_beta   90.00
_cell.angle_gamma   90.00
#
_symmetry.space_group_name_H-M   'P 1'
#
loop_
_entity.id
_entity.type
_entity.pdbx_description
1 polymer ?
#
loop_
_entity_poly.entity_id
_entity_poly.type
_entity_poly.pdbx_seq_one_letter_code
_entity_poly.pdbx_strand_id
1 'polypeptide(L)'
;MMHTAELLKVFAEHRGDAIVVPGRGGRHWVKLSSRETLDVPLGDPSMGGHAGFALGLALAQPDRRVILFDSEGDILMGLGVLATIAEQAPANFYHFLLDNECYATTGGQPVPNAKAVAYDVLARGAGYPHAFAFTELAEFRANLPGILARPGPAFVALKVLPEVENEPIGRRSRWQTRTRERVVQDLRRELAVGGPA
;
A
#
# COMPACT_ATOMS: atom_id res chain seq x y z
N MET A 1 -18.29 -2.08 4.08
CA MET A 1 -17.19 -2.19 3.08
C MET A 1 -17.12 -0.90 2.28
N MET A 2 -15.92 -0.42 1.99
CA MET A 2 -15.66 0.88 1.39
C MET A 2 -15.35 0.77 -0.11
N HIS A 3 -15.70 1.79 -0.90
CA HIS A 3 -15.21 1.91 -2.27
C HIS A 3 -13.74 2.36 -2.25
N THR A 4 -12.86 1.63 -2.93
CA THR A 4 -11.42 1.92 -2.96
C THR A 4 -11.12 3.35 -3.43
N ALA A 5 -11.82 3.81 -4.47
CA ALA A 5 -11.60 5.18 -4.98
C ALA A 5 -11.95 6.27 -3.96
N GLU A 6 -13.03 6.09 -3.18
CA GLU A 6 -13.43 7.04 -2.13
C GLU A 6 -12.44 7.03 -0.96
N LEU A 7 -11.99 5.84 -0.57
CA LEU A 7 -10.98 5.67 0.47
C LEU A 7 -9.67 6.37 0.09
N LEU A 8 -9.18 6.18 -1.13
CA LEU A 8 -7.95 6.80 -1.59
C LEU A 8 -8.05 8.33 -1.74
N LYS A 9 -9.26 8.89 -1.99
CA LYS A 9 -9.48 10.34 -1.92
C LYS A 9 -9.20 10.90 -0.52
N VAL A 10 -9.62 10.18 0.53
CA VAL A 10 -9.32 10.57 1.91
C VAL A 10 -7.81 10.62 2.14
N PHE A 11 -7.06 9.65 1.62
CA PHE A 11 -5.59 9.70 1.69
C PHE A 11 -4.98 10.86 0.92
N ALA A 12 -5.51 11.21 -0.24
CA ALA A 12 -4.98 12.30 -1.05
C ALA A 12 -4.98 13.64 -0.29
N GLU A 13 -5.96 13.85 0.60
CA GLU A 13 -6.05 15.01 1.48
C GLU A 13 -4.91 15.07 2.52
N HIS A 14 -4.28 13.92 2.84
CA HIS A 14 -3.26 13.78 3.89
C HIS A 14 -1.88 13.36 3.38
N ARG A 15 -1.73 13.27 2.06
CA ARG A 15 -0.50 12.74 1.43
C ARG A 15 0.75 13.52 1.82
N GLY A 16 0.70 14.86 1.79
CA GLY A 16 1.88 15.70 2.00
C GLY A 16 3.01 15.39 1.01
N ASP A 17 4.21 15.17 1.53
CA ASP A 17 5.43 14.82 0.77
C ASP A 17 5.79 13.33 0.89
N ALA A 18 4.86 12.50 1.34
CA ALA A 18 5.10 11.07 1.51
C ALA A 18 5.46 10.38 0.16
N ILE A 19 6.36 9.41 0.23
CA ILE A 19 6.54 8.43 -0.83
C ILE A 19 5.36 7.47 -0.76
N VAL A 20 4.68 7.25 -1.88
CA VAL A 20 3.55 6.33 -1.95
C VAL A 20 3.91 5.15 -2.84
N VAL A 21 3.72 3.95 -2.31
CA VAL A 21 3.84 2.69 -3.04
C VAL A 21 2.42 2.16 -3.29
N PRO A 22 1.79 2.53 -4.42
CA PRO A 22 0.49 2.00 -4.76
C PRO A 22 0.67 0.57 -5.29
N GLY A 23 0.30 -0.41 -4.48
CA GLY A 23 0.17 -1.78 -4.92
C GLY A 23 -1.05 -1.95 -5.84
N ARG A 24 -1.39 -3.19 -6.18
CA ARG A 24 -2.52 -3.47 -7.10
C ARG A 24 -3.85 -2.92 -6.59
N GLY A 25 -4.10 -3.00 -5.29
CA GLY A 25 -5.27 -2.39 -4.67
C GLY A 25 -5.30 -0.87 -4.78
N GLY A 26 -4.15 -0.24 -4.85
CA GLY A 26 -3.98 1.21 -4.98
C GLY A 26 -4.06 1.77 -6.41
N ARG A 27 -4.53 1.02 -7.40
CA ARG A 27 -4.57 1.44 -8.82
C ARG A 27 -5.27 2.78 -9.09
N HIS A 28 -6.26 3.14 -8.28
CA HIS A 28 -6.94 4.43 -8.40
C HIS A 28 -6.08 5.61 -7.96
N TRP A 29 -4.99 5.36 -7.22
CA TRP A 29 -4.10 6.39 -6.69
C TRP A 29 -3.48 7.26 -7.79
N VAL A 30 -3.12 6.67 -8.94
CA VAL A 30 -2.50 7.38 -10.06
C VAL A 30 -3.34 8.58 -10.54
N LYS A 31 -4.68 8.50 -10.43
CA LYS A 31 -5.58 9.59 -10.80
C LYS A 31 -5.79 10.63 -9.70
N LEU A 32 -5.38 10.34 -8.48
CA LEU A 32 -5.60 11.16 -7.30
C LEU A 32 -4.33 11.85 -6.83
N SER A 33 -3.18 11.34 -7.23
CA SER A 33 -1.89 11.83 -6.78
C SER A 33 -1.60 13.24 -7.30
N SER A 34 -1.21 14.13 -6.38
CA SER A 34 -0.74 15.49 -6.68
C SER A 34 0.77 15.58 -6.90
N ARG A 35 1.52 14.49 -6.63
CA ARG A 35 2.99 14.44 -6.74
C ARG A 35 3.43 13.07 -7.27
N GLU A 36 3.21 12.86 -8.55
CA GLU A 36 3.51 11.61 -9.24
C GLU A 36 4.98 11.18 -9.11
N THR A 37 5.91 12.13 -8.99
CA THR A 37 7.36 11.86 -8.83
C THR A 37 7.71 11.11 -7.54
N LEU A 38 6.87 11.21 -6.51
CA LEU A 38 6.98 10.46 -5.26
C LEU A 38 6.13 9.19 -5.22
N ASP A 39 5.46 8.83 -6.32
CA ASP A 39 4.71 7.58 -6.41
C ASP A 39 5.55 6.51 -7.07
N VAL A 40 5.63 5.35 -6.42
CA VAL A 40 6.45 4.21 -6.85
C VAL A 40 5.55 3.00 -7.11
N PRO A 41 4.76 3.02 -8.21
CA PRO A 41 3.95 1.87 -8.55
C PRO A 41 4.86 0.71 -8.97
N LEU A 42 4.75 -0.40 -8.25
CA LEU A 42 5.41 -1.65 -8.63
C LEU A 42 4.51 -2.38 -9.64
N GLY A 43 5.06 -2.66 -10.80
CA GLY A 43 4.37 -3.46 -11.81
C GLY A 43 4.47 -4.97 -11.54
N ASP A 44 3.77 -5.76 -12.35
CA ASP A 44 4.00 -7.19 -12.40
C ASP A 44 5.47 -7.48 -12.76
N PRO A 45 6.12 -8.48 -12.15
CA PRO A 45 5.58 -9.54 -11.29
C PRO A 45 5.89 -9.36 -9.78
N SER A 46 5.64 -8.20 -9.20
CA SER A 46 6.02 -7.90 -7.81
C SER A 46 5.09 -8.53 -6.75
N MET A 47 4.29 -9.54 -7.10
CA MET A 47 3.36 -10.19 -6.16
C MET A 47 4.08 -10.75 -4.93
N GLY A 48 3.57 -10.39 -3.74
CA GLY A 48 4.18 -10.72 -2.46
C GLY A 48 5.38 -9.85 -2.07
N GLY A 49 5.81 -8.93 -2.95
CA GLY A 49 7.02 -8.13 -2.76
C GLY A 49 6.81 -6.67 -2.36
N HIS A 50 5.57 -6.17 -2.39
CA HIS A 50 5.30 -4.75 -2.17
C HIS A 50 5.73 -4.28 -0.78
N ALA A 51 5.42 -5.05 0.27
CA ALA A 51 5.74 -4.68 1.64
C ALA A 51 7.25 -4.67 1.92
N GLY A 52 8.00 -5.66 1.39
CA GLY A 52 9.46 -5.70 1.48
C GLY A 52 10.14 -4.53 0.76
N PHE A 53 9.65 -4.19 -0.44
CA PHE A 53 10.14 -3.03 -1.18
C PHE A 53 9.87 -1.72 -0.44
N ALA A 54 8.64 -1.53 0.07
CA ALA A 54 8.27 -0.32 0.81
C ALA A 54 9.05 -0.19 2.12
N LEU A 55 9.35 -1.31 2.80
CA LEU A 55 10.27 -1.34 3.95
C LEU A 55 11.66 -0.81 3.55
N GLY A 56 12.22 -1.30 2.43
CA GLY A 56 13.51 -0.82 1.93
C GLY A 56 13.54 0.69 1.70
N LEU A 57 12.45 1.26 1.14
CA LEU A 57 12.31 2.71 0.98
C LEU A 57 12.23 3.44 2.32
N ALA A 58 11.49 2.90 3.29
CA ALA A 58 11.38 3.52 4.62
C ALA A 58 12.72 3.58 5.34
N LEU A 59 13.50 2.50 5.27
CA LEU A 59 14.84 2.45 5.86
C LEU A 59 15.83 3.38 5.15
N ALA A 60 15.71 3.51 3.82
CA ALA A 60 16.59 4.38 3.03
C ALA A 60 16.24 5.87 3.13
N GLN A 61 15.02 6.21 3.56
CA GLN A 61 14.50 7.58 3.63
C GLN A 61 13.83 7.84 4.98
N PRO A 62 14.57 7.78 6.11
CA PRO A 62 14.00 7.79 7.46
C PRO A 62 13.23 9.08 7.80
N ASP A 63 13.60 10.21 7.20
CA ASP A 63 12.97 11.51 7.41
C ASP A 63 11.70 11.72 6.59
N ARG A 64 11.35 10.77 5.72
CA ARG A 64 10.22 10.88 4.81
C ARG A 64 9.22 9.76 5.04
N ARG A 65 7.96 10.11 5.18
CA ARG A 65 6.88 9.11 5.34
C ARG A 65 6.80 8.21 4.10
N VAL A 66 6.66 6.90 4.32
CA VAL A 66 6.39 5.90 3.28
C VAL A 66 5.02 5.28 3.53
N ILE A 67 4.13 5.41 2.54
CA ILE A 67 2.77 4.86 2.57
C ILE A 67 2.69 3.73 1.55
N LEU A 68 2.33 2.55 2.01
CA LEU A 68 2.05 1.39 1.16
C LEU A 68 0.55 1.14 1.10
N PHE A 69 -0.01 1.03 -0.11
CA PHE A 69 -1.32 0.43 -0.35
C PHE A 69 -1.12 -0.99 -0.85
N ASP A 70 -1.29 -1.94 0.04
CA ASP A 70 -1.15 -3.38 -0.24
C ASP A 70 -2.51 -4.04 -0.44
N SER A 71 -2.54 -5.31 -0.80
CA SER A 71 -3.75 -6.13 -0.86
C SER A 71 -3.57 -7.40 -0.02
N GLU A 72 -4.68 -7.96 0.44
CA GLU A 72 -4.65 -9.18 1.25
C GLU A 72 -4.09 -10.38 0.46
N GLY A 73 -4.39 -10.45 -0.84
CA GLY A 73 -3.82 -11.47 -1.70
C GLY A 73 -2.31 -11.37 -1.84
N ASP A 74 -1.78 -10.15 -1.84
CA ASP A 74 -0.35 -9.88 -1.96
C ASP A 74 0.38 -10.21 -0.65
N ILE A 75 -0.14 -9.71 0.49
CA ILE A 75 0.49 -9.99 1.80
C ILE A 75 0.46 -11.48 2.16
N LEU A 76 -0.59 -12.21 1.77
CA LEU A 76 -0.66 -13.66 2.01
C LEU A 76 0.42 -14.45 1.26
N MET A 77 0.94 -13.94 0.14
CA MET A 77 2.04 -14.57 -0.60
C MET A 77 3.40 -14.37 0.09
N GLY A 78 3.51 -13.37 0.99
CA GLY A 78 4.74 -13.04 1.69
C GLY A 78 4.53 -12.71 3.16
N LEU A 79 3.63 -13.39 3.87
CA LEU A 79 3.16 -13.04 5.21
C LEU A 79 4.28 -12.85 6.24
N GLY A 80 5.40 -13.57 6.08
CA GLY A 80 6.57 -13.42 6.95
C GLY A 80 7.19 -12.03 6.96
N VAL A 81 6.93 -11.20 5.95
CA VAL A 81 7.41 -9.81 5.90
C VAL A 81 6.90 -8.96 7.06
N LEU A 82 5.74 -9.29 7.64
CA LEU A 82 5.21 -8.59 8.82
C LEU A 82 6.19 -8.66 10.00
N ALA A 83 6.78 -9.82 10.25
CA ALA A 83 7.78 -9.98 11.30
C ALA A 83 9.05 -9.17 11.00
N THR A 84 9.52 -9.16 9.75
CA THR A 84 10.69 -8.37 9.35
C THR A 84 10.44 -6.87 9.53
N ILE A 85 9.26 -6.37 9.15
CA ILE A 85 8.90 -4.95 9.34
C ILE A 85 8.82 -4.60 10.82
N ALA A 86 8.22 -5.47 11.63
CA ALA A 86 8.10 -5.27 13.07
C ALA A 86 9.49 -5.22 13.76
N GLU A 87 10.43 -6.09 13.34
CA GLU A 87 11.80 -6.12 13.84
C GLU A 87 12.57 -4.86 13.47
N GLN A 88 12.47 -4.40 12.22
CA GLN A 88 13.14 -3.17 11.76
C GLN A 88 12.50 -1.89 12.33
N ALA A 89 11.26 -1.95 12.76
CA ALA A 89 10.49 -0.89 13.40
C ALA A 89 10.64 0.51 12.78
N PRO A 90 10.48 0.69 11.45
CA PRO A 90 10.66 1.99 10.79
C PRO A 90 9.56 2.98 11.23
N ALA A 91 9.95 4.05 11.92
CA ALA A 91 9.01 5.04 12.48
C ALA A 91 8.22 5.82 11.40
N ASN A 92 8.66 5.78 10.15
CA ASN A 92 8.10 6.48 9.01
C ASN A 92 7.24 5.60 8.09
N PHE A 93 6.95 4.34 8.43
CA PHE A 93 6.27 3.37 7.57
C PHE A 93 4.81 3.17 7.97
N TYR A 94 3.90 3.29 6.98
CA TYR A 94 2.46 3.10 7.15
C TYR A 94 1.94 2.12 6.11
N HIS A 95 1.50 0.95 6.56
CA HIS A 95 1.06 -0.17 5.75
C HIS A 95 -0.47 -0.26 5.76
N PHE A 96 -1.11 0.18 4.68
CA PHE A 96 -2.55 0.10 4.49
C PHE A 96 -2.90 -1.09 3.61
N LEU A 97 -3.60 -2.06 4.19
CA LEU A 97 -4.04 -3.28 3.52
C LEU A 97 -5.47 -3.12 3.01
N LEU A 98 -5.66 -3.18 1.71
CA LEU A 98 -6.97 -3.14 1.06
C LEU A 98 -7.50 -4.57 0.94
N ASP A 99 -8.34 -4.98 1.90
CA ASP A 99 -8.91 -6.32 1.99
C ASP A 99 -10.25 -6.37 1.22
N ASN A 100 -10.23 -6.99 0.05
CA ASN A 100 -11.39 -7.19 -0.82
C ASN A 100 -11.86 -8.64 -0.89
N GLU A 101 -11.31 -9.53 -0.06
CA GLU A 101 -11.63 -10.96 0.08
C GLU A 101 -11.30 -11.83 -1.15
N CYS A 102 -10.63 -11.30 -2.18
CA CYS A 102 -10.36 -12.08 -3.39
C CYS A 102 -9.11 -11.66 -4.16
N TYR A 103 -8.63 -12.55 -5.02
CA TYR A 103 -7.63 -12.26 -6.04
C TYR A 103 -8.29 -11.52 -7.23
N ALA A 104 -8.63 -10.25 -7.02
CA ALA A 104 -9.44 -9.46 -7.94
C ALA A 104 -8.83 -9.32 -9.34
N THR A 105 -7.50 -9.35 -9.46
CA THR A 105 -6.79 -9.18 -10.74
C THR A 105 -6.68 -10.46 -11.58
N THR A 106 -7.14 -11.58 -11.06
CA THR A 106 -7.06 -12.89 -11.73
C THR A 106 -8.41 -13.60 -11.82
N GLY A 107 -9.51 -12.86 -11.69
CA GLY A 107 -10.86 -13.39 -11.88
C GLY A 107 -11.68 -13.53 -10.61
N GLY A 108 -11.21 -13.02 -9.47
CA GLY A 108 -12.02 -12.91 -8.26
C GLY A 108 -12.12 -14.18 -7.42
N GLN A 109 -11.16 -15.10 -7.54
CA GLN A 109 -11.11 -16.26 -6.65
C GLN A 109 -10.94 -15.80 -5.20
N PRO A 110 -11.68 -16.37 -4.23
CA PRO A 110 -11.52 -15.99 -2.84
C PRO A 110 -10.09 -16.29 -2.35
N VAL A 111 -9.54 -15.39 -1.55
CA VAL A 111 -8.29 -15.68 -0.83
C VAL A 111 -8.54 -16.73 0.25
N PRO A 112 -7.52 -17.48 0.71
CA PRO A 112 -7.70 -18.45 1.78
C PRO A 112 -8.33 -17.82 3.02
N ASN A 113 -9.39 -18.43 3.54
CA ASN A 113 -10.11 -18.00 4.74
C ASN A 113 -10.60 -16.52 4.72
N ALA A 114 -11.00 -16.04 3.54
CA ALA A 114 -11.26 -14.64 3.19
C ALA A 114 -12.09 -13.84 4.20
N LYS A 115 -13.08 -14.49 4.86
CA LYS A 115 -14.00 -13.84 5.79
C LYS A 115 -13.58 -13.89 7.26
N ALA A 116 -12.56 -14.67 7.58
CA ALA A 116 -12.18 -14.93 8.97
C ALA A 116 -10.76 -14.43 9.33
N VAL A 117 -9.95 -14.07 8.34
CA VAL A 117 -8.60 -13.54 8.63
C VAL A 117 -8.72 -12.13 9.19
N ALA A 118 -8.19 -11.95 10.41
CA ALA A 118 -8.04 -10.65 11.05
C ALA A 118 -6.60 -10.15 10.82
N TYR A 119 -6.39 -9.37 9.77
CA TYR A 119 -5.05 -8.93 9.35
C TYR A 119 -4.39 -7.97 10.34
N ASP A 120 -5.16 -7.15 11.04
CA ASP A 120 -4.68 -6.31 12.13
C ASP A 120 -4.17 -7.14 13.31
N VAL A 121 -4.83 -8.25 13.62
CA VAL A 121 -4.40 -9.20 14.66
C VAL A 121 -3.12 -9.91 14.23
N LEU A 122 -3.00 -10.31 12.95
CA LEU A 122 -1.76 -10.89 12.42
C LEU A 122 -0.59 -9.91 12.50
N ALA A 123 -0.79 -8.65 12.13
CA ALA A 123 0.23 -7.62 12.23
C ALA A 123 0.63 -7.36 13.69
N ARG A 124 -0.33 -7.29 14.60
CA ARG A 124 -0.08 -7.15 16.04
C ARG A 124 0.69 -8.35 16.60
N GLY A 125 0.30 -9.57 16.21
CA GLY A 125 0.99 -10.81 16.56
C GLY A 125 2.42 -10.88 16.02
N ALA A 126 2.68 -10.25 14.89
CA ALA A 126 4.03 -10.11 14.32
C ALA A 126 4.88 -9.03 15.00
N GLY A 127 4.28 -8.18 15.85
CA GLY A 127 5.00 -7.16 16.63
C GLY A 127 4.80 -5.72 16.16
N TYR A 128 3.86 -5.42 15.26
CA TYR A 128 3.54 -4.03 14.94
C TYR A 128 3.02 -3.28 16.20
N PRO A 129 3.58 -2.12 16.54
CA PRO A 129 3.15 -1.37 17.73
C PRO A 129 1.75 -0.77 17.54
N HIS A 130 1.33 -0.52 16.30
CA HIS A 130 0.05 0.04 15.94
C HIS A 130 -0.60 -0.79 14.84
N ALA A 131 -1.76 -1.38 15.15
CA ALA A 131 -2.56 -2.13 14.18
C ALA A 131 -4.05 -1.81 14.36
N PHE A 132 -4.72 -1.48 13.25
CA PHE A 132 -6.11 -1.04 13.20
C PHE A 132 -6.86 -1.80 12.11
N ALA A 133 -8.20 -1.86 12.23
CA ALA A 133 -9.08 -2.36 11.19
C ALA A 133 -10.30 -1.45 11.06
N PHE A 134 -10.71 -1.13 9.83
CA PHE A 134 -11.89 -0.32 9.55
C PHE A 134 -12.75 -0.94 8.44
N THR A 135 -14.06 -0.89 8.62
CA THR A 135 -15.06 -1.32 7.64
C THR A 135 -15.84 -0.15 7.06
N GLU A 136 -15.84 1.00 7.77
CA GLU A 136 -16.63 2.19 7.43
C GLU A 136 -15.72 3.39 7.13
N LEU A 137 -16.03 4.06 6.01
CA LEU A 137 -15.24 5.19 5.51
C LEU A 137 -15.22 6.38 6.49
N ALA A 138 -16.35 6.65 7.15
CA ALA A 138 -16.44 7.76 8.09
C ALA A 138 -15.52 7.55 9.31
N GLU A 139 -15.49 6.32 9.83
CA GLU A 139 -14.62 5.95 10.95
C GLU A 139 -13.14 6.03 10.54
N PHE A 140 -12.79 5.47 9.38
CA PHE A 140 -11.44 5.56 8.85
C PHE A 140 -11.00 7.03 8.67
N ARG A 141 -11.84 7.86 8.03
CA ARG A 141 -11.56 9.31 7.83
C ARG A 141 -11.30 10.03 9.15
N ALA A 142 -12.09 9.76 10.17
CA ALA A 142 -11.93 10.38 11.48
C ALA A 142 -10.63 9.98 12.19
N ASN A 143 -10.14 8.75 11.96
CA ASN A 143 -8.96 8.21 12.64
C ASN A 143 -7.64 8.43 11.87
N LEU A 144 -7.69 8.61 10.54
CA LEU A 144 -6.49 8.70 9.70
C LEU A 144 -5.48 9.77 10.16
N PRO A 145 -5.88 11.01 10.52
CA PRO A 145 -4.92 12.00 11.00
C PRO A 145 -4.17 11.54 12.26
N GLY A 146 -4.89 10.92 13.20
CA GLY A 146 -4.30 10.39 14.43
C GLY A 146 -3.36 9.20 14.19
N ILE A 147 -3.65 8.36 13.18
CA ILE A 147 -2.78 7.27 12.76
C ILE A 147 -1.49 7.83 12.16
N LEU A 148 -1.60 8.77 11.25
CA LEU A 148 -0.45 9.38 10.57
C LEU A 148 0.40 10.29 11.48
N ALA A 149 -0.12 10.73 12.60
CA ALA A 149 0.62 11.52 13.61
C ALA A 149 1.47 10.65 14.55
N ARG A 150 1.25 9.35 14.61
CA ARG A 150 2.03 8.41 15.45
C ARG A 150 3.28 7.96 14.70
N PRO A 151 4.39 7.68 15.40
CA PRO A 151 5.50 6.98 14.76
C PRO A 151 5.07 5.57 14.35
N GLY A 152 5.51 5.13 13.16
CA GLY A 152 5.28 3.78 12.66
C GLY A 152 6.16 2.72 13.33
N PRO A 153 6.16 1.49 12.83
CA PRO A 153 5.30 1.04 11.74
C PRO A 153 3.84 0.93 12.18
N ALA A 154 2.94 1.42 11.34
CA ALA A 154 1.50 1.28 11.58
C ALA A 154 0.87 0.40 10.49
N PHE A 155 0.04 -0.56 10.89
CA PHE A 155 -0.72 -1.42 9.99
C PHE A 155 -2.21 -1.08 10.08
N VAL A 156 -2.88 -0.97 8.93
CA VAL A 156 -4.29 -0.64 8.87
C VAL A 156 -4.99 -1.53 7.86
N ALA A 157 -5.81 -2.46 8.34
CA ALA A 157 -6.68 -3.28 7.50
C ALA A 157 -7.95 -2.49 7.12
N LEU A 158 -8.25 -2.44 5.83
CA LEU A 158 -9.33 -1.64 5.27
C LEU A 158 -10.24 -2.54 4.43
N LYS A 159 -11.46 -2.80 4.90
CA LYS A 159 -12.41 -3.64 4.19
C LYS A 159 -13.00 -2.88 3.00
N VAL A 160 -12.66 -3.33 1.79
CA VAL A 160 -13.07 -2.69 0.55
C VAL A 160 -13.92 -3.61 -0.32
N LEU A 161 -14.73 -3.02 -1.19
CA LEU A 161 -15.50 -3.76 -2.18
C LEU A 161 -14.56 -4.36 -3.24
N PRO A 162 -14.79 -5.62 -3.67
CA PRO A 162 -14.01 -6.24 -4.72
C PRO A 162 -14.26 -5.56 -6.08
N GLU A 163 -13.17 -5.25 -6.78
CA GLU A 163 -13.21 -4.73 -8.15
C GLU A 163 -12.53 -5.76 -9.07
N VAL A 164 -13.30 -6.78 -9.47
CA VAL A 164 -12.79 -7.95 -10.20
C VAL A 164 -12.47 -7.62 -11.65
N GLU A 165 -11.27 -7.96 -12.09
CA GLU A 165 -10.83 -7.86 -13.49
C GLU A 165 -10.86 -9.26 -14.13
N ASN A 166 -11.71 -9.42 -15.16
CA ASN A 166 -11.83 -10.68 -15.91
C ASN A 166 -11.20 -10.58 -17.32
N GLU A 167 -10.65 -9.43 -17.68
CA GLU A 167 -10.00 -9.27 -18.96
C GLU A 167 -8.69 -10.05 -19.03
N PRO A 168 -8.39 -10.71 -20.16
CA PRO A 168 -7.09 -11.32 -20.41
C PRO A 168 -5.95 -10.31 -20.23
N ILE A 169 -4.81 -10.76 -19.70
CA ILE A 169 -3.65 -9.89 -19.38
C ILE A 169 -3.28 -8.95 -20.54
N GLY A 170 -3.30 -9.45 -21.79
CA GLY A 170 -2.98 -8.65 -22.97
C GLY A 170 -4.03 -7.60 -23.38
N ARG A 171 -5.22 -7.63 -22.76
CA ARG A 171 -6.33 -6.69 -23.05
C ARG A 171 -6.62 -5.75 -21.88
N ARG A 172 -5.95 -5.93 -20.74
CA ARG A 172 -6.15 -5.09 -19.55
C ARG A 172 -5.66 -3.67 -19.78
N SER A 173 -6.44 -2.69 -19.34
CA SER A 173 -5.99 -1.31 -19.30
C SER A 173 -4.80 -1.17 -18.34
N ARG A 174 -3.72 -0.60 -18.85
CA ARG A 174 -2.58 -0.25 -17.98
C ARG A 174 -2.96 0.99 -17.18
N TRP A 175 -2.96 0.85 -15.85
CA TRP A 175 -3.18 1.99 -14.96
C TRP A 175 -1.89 2.76 -14.64
N GLN A 176 -0.73 2.12 -14.87
CA GLN A 176 0.58 2.76 -14.75
C GLN A 176 0.89 3.53 -16.04
N THR A 177 1.19 4.80 -15.91
CA THR A 177 1.46 5.72 -17.02
C THR A 177 2.95 5.88 -17.30
N ARG A 178 3.81 5.56 -16.32
CA ARG A 178 5.27 5.67 -16.42
C ARG A 178 5.92 4.30 -16.53
N THR A 179 7.04 4.21 -17.27
CA THR A 179 7.90 3.02 -17.24
C THR A 179 8.60 2.89 -15.89
N ARG A 180 9.08 1.70 -15.55
CA ARG A 180 9.82 1.46 -14.30
C ARG A 180 11.08 2.35 -14.22
N GLU A 181 11.82 2.46 -15.31
CA GLU A 181 13.02 3.31 -15.42
C GLU A 181 12.68 4.76 -15.11
N ARG A 182 11.57 5.26 -15.67
CA ARG A 182 11.09 6.63 -15.43
C ARG A 182 10.70 6.84 -13.98
N VAL A 183 10.00 5.90 -13.35
CA VAL A 183 9.63 5.95 -11.92
C VAL A 183 10.88 6.07 -11.05
N VAL A 184 11.90 5.24 -11.31
CA VAL A 184 13.17 5.26 -10.56
C VAL A 184 13.91 6.59 -10.76
N GLN A 185 13.99 7.09 -12.00
CA GLN A 185 14.65 8.36 -12.30
C GLN A 185 13.95 9.54 -11.62
N ASP A 186 12.63 9.60 -11.69
CA ASP A 186 11.84 10.66 -11.07
C ASP A 186 12.01 10.63 -9.55
N LEU A 187 11.92 9.45 -8.93
CA LEU A 187 12.12 9.29 -7.49
C LEU A 187 13.54 9.71 -7.07
N ARG A 188 14.58 9.24 -7.76
CA ARG A 188 15.99 9.61 -7.45
C ARG A 188 16.20 11.12 -7.52
N ARG A 189 15.63 11.78 -8.53
CA ARG A 189 15.70 13.23 -8.68
C ARG A 189 14.98 13.95 -7.54
N GLU A 190 13.77 13.51 -7.18
CA GLU A 190 12.97 14.11 -6.12
C GLU A 190 13.63 13.93 -4.74
N LEU A 191 14.32 12.84 -4.52
CA LEU A 191 15.03 12.54 -3.29
C LEU A 191 16.47 13.11 -3.28
N ALA A 192 16.90 13.75 -4.34
CA ALA A 192 18.30 14.22 -4.54
C ALA A 192 19.34 13.12 -4.28
N VAL A 193 19.01 11.86 -4.58
CA VAL A 193 19.89 10.71 -4.39
C VAL A 193 20.75 10.51 -5.63
N GLY A 194 22.04 10.72 -5.47
CA GLY A 194 23.03 10.61 -6.54
C GLY A 194 23.25 11.94 -7.26
N GLY A 195 24.44 12.49 -7.12
CA GLY A 195 24.94 13.59 -7.94
C GLY A 195 24.92 13.20 -9.43
N PRO A 196 25.20 14.15 -10.33
CA PRO A 196 25.15 13.90 -11.76
C PRO A 196 26.04 12.71 -12.14
N ALA A 197 25.42 11.75 -12.88
CA ALA A 197 26.15 10.68 -13.51
C ALA A 197 27.01 11.23 -14.64
#